data_35e5330f75519f77f3f052212ad1dd52
#
_entry.id   35e5330f75519f77f3f052212ad1dd52
#
_cell.length_a   1.000
_cell.length_b   1.000
_cell.length_c   1.000
_cell.angle_alpha   90.00
_cell.angle_beta   90.00
_cell.angle_gamma   90.00
#
_symmetry.space_group_name_H-M   'P 1'
#
loop_
_entity.id
_entity.type
_entity.pdbx_description
1 polymer ?
#
loop_
_entity_poly.entity_id
_entity_poly.type
_entity_poly.pdbx_seq_one_letter_code
_entity_poly.pdbx_strand_id
1 'polypeptide(L)'
;MNLASHIRMASGAMKRMTRCTGRALAAFCLLLAPVPTPAGAAEGPAPDEAASGQAMWGFTPARNLVSNERGLAASWDPKTGSNIRWRAALGSQTYAGPVIIDGRVFVGTNNQSLRNPEQTGDRGVVMAFDAASGQFLWQSTHTKLPAGRVNDWPQQGVCSTPYIEGDRLYYVSNRAEVVCVDTEGFRDGENDGPITDERAQSAIDGDLIWSYDMIGELNVFPHNLATCSPIGVDSLLFVITSNGVDEGHVHIPSPFAPSFIALDKRSGELVWESAAPGESILHGQWSNPAYGVIAGTAQVIFPGGDGWVYAFAPASGELLWKFDGNPKDAVWELGGRGTRNAFISTPVVSDGKVFIGVGQDPEHGEGVGHLYAIDGSARGDITESGRVWHAGGEAFHRTLSTVAIADGLLYAADLSGFVYCFDVESGEKYWTYDAFAAIWGSPLVADGRVFIGDEDGDVAVLKAGRELELLFEVNMGSAVYTTPVPKDGVLYIASRNTLFAIAEP
;
A
#
# COMPACT_ATOMS: atom_id res chain seq x y z
N MET A 1 -55.55 -14.08 20.60
CA MET A 1 -56.58 -14.38 19.61
C MET A 1 -55.96 -15.16 18.47
N ASN A 2 -56.34 -16.43 18.37
CA ASN A 2 -55.96 -17.45 17.40
C ASN A 2 -56.37 -17.16 15.97
N LEU A 3 -55.62 -17.70 14.97
CA LEU A 3 -56.00 -18.69 13.93
C LEU A 3 -54.87 -18.66 12.87
N ALA A 4 -54.06 -19.59 12.68
CA ALA A 4 -54.11 -21.02 12.29
C ALA A 4 -54.64 -21.27 10.86
N SER A 5 -53.75 -21.96 10.12
CA SER A 5 -53.98 -22.97 9.07
C SER A 5 -54.36 -22.50 7.65
N HIS A 6 -53.54 -22.91 6.65
CA HIS A 6 -53.91 -24.03 5.75
C HIS A 6 -52.73 -24.55 4.90
N ILE A 7 -52.47 -25.83 5.13
CA ILE A 7 -51.67 -26.74 4.28
C ILE A 7 -52.56 -27.23 3.12
N ARG A 8 -52.00 -27.36 1.91
CA ARG A 8 -52.40 -28.43 0.97
C ARG A 8 -51.23 -28.91 0.10
N MET A 9 -50.94 -30.19 0.25
CA MET A 9 -50.15 -31.03 -0.64
C MET A 9 -50.95 -31.37 -1.90
N ALA A 10 -50.26 -31.64 -2.99
CA ALA A 10 -50.69 -32.55 -4.03
C ALA A 10 -49.49 -33.27 -4.66
N SER A 11 -49.55 -34.57 -4.55
CA SER A 11 -48.62 -35.59 -5.04
C SER A 11 -49.04 -36.12 -6.43
N GLY A 12 -48.08 -36.78 -7.12
CA GLY A 12 -48.31 -37.82 -8.14
C GLY A 12 -47.81 -37.39 -9.53
N ALA A 13 -47.10 -38.14 -10.31
CA ALA A 13 -47.07 -39.56 -10.52
C ALA A 13 -45.86 -40.02 -11.34
N MET A 14 -45.40 -41.15 -11.01
CA MET A 14 -44.33 -41.94 -11.62
C MET A 14 -44.85 -42.66 -12.90
N LYS A 15 -44.10 -42.67 -14.02
CA LYS A 15 -44.28 -43.70 -15.08
C LYS A 15 -42.91 -44.25 -15.52
N ARG A 16 -42.81 -45.55 -15.29
CA ARG A 16 -41.80 -46.48 -15.87
C ARG A 16 -42.25 -46.89 -17.28
N MET A 17 -41.29 -47.21 -18.14
CA MET A 17 -41.27 -48.34 -19.10
C MET A 17 -40.12 -48.11 -20.11
N THR A 18 -39.34 -48.97 -20.66
CA THR A 18 -39.05 -50.40 -20.61
C THR A 18 -37.96 -50.60 -21.69
N ARG A 19 -37.12 -51.57 -21.48
CA ARG A 19 -35.95 -52.01 -22.29
C ARG A 19 -36.29 -52.27 -23.76
N CYS A 20 -35.32 -51.99 -24.67
CA CYS A 20 -35.10 -52.86 -25.83
C CYS A 20 -33.60 -52.96 -26.14
N THR A 21 -33.20 -54.22 -26.28
CA THR A 21 -31.86 -54.74 -26.61
C THR A 21 -31.62 -54.69 -28.12
N GLY A 22 -30.42 -54.30 -28.52
CA GLY A 22 -29.95 -54.47 -29.90
C GLY A 22 -28.41 -54.42 -29.95
N ARG A 23 -27.78 -55.59 -30.13
CA ARG A 23 -26.34 -55.76 -30.39
C ARG A 23 -26.04 -55.37 -31.85
N ALA A 24 -25.05 -54.51 -32.05
CA ALA A 24 -24.30 -54.43 -33.31
C ALA A 24 -22.85 -54.26 -32.98
N LEU A 25 -22.01 -55.24 -33.33
CA LEU A 25 -20.55 -55.14 -33.35
C LEU A 25 -20.12 -54.26 -34.53
N ALA A 26 -19.38 -53.21 -34.23
CA ALA A 26 -18.58 -52.50 -35.21
C ALA A 26 -17.15 -52.43 -34.67
N ALA A 27 -16.21 -53.02 -35.39
CA ALA A 27 -14.78 -52.94 -35.14
C ALA A 27 -14.29 -51.51 -35.43
N PHE A 28 -13.68 -50.89 -34.45
CA PHE A 28 -13.05 -49.61 -34.62
C PHE A 28 -11.53 -49.78 -34.50
N CYS A 29 -10.81 -49.48 -35.60
CA CYS A 29 -9.38 -49.33 -35.63
C CYS A 29 -8.95 -48.18 -34.72
N LEU A 30 -8.15 -48.48 -33.67
CA LEU A 30 -7.45 -47.49 -32.89
C LEU A 30 -6.36 -46.80 -33.75
N LEU A 31 -6.62 -45.58 -34.17
CA LEU A 31 -5.58 -44.62 -34.54
C LEU A 31 -5.11 -43.95 -33.24
N LEU A 32 -3.90 -44.31 -32.80
CA LEU A 32 -3.20 -43.62 -31.73
C LEU A 32 -2.82 -42.19 -32.23
N ALA A 33 -3.58 -41.19 -31.74
CA ALA A 33 -3.17 -39.80 -31.83
C ALA A 33 -2.05 -39.54 -30.79
N PRO A 34 -1.02 -38.75 -31.10
CA PRO A 34 0.02 -38.41 -30.14
C PRO A 34 -0.57 -37.57 -29.01
N VAL A 35 -0.30 -37.97 -27.76
CA VAL A 35 -0.60 -37.20 -26.55
C VAL A 35 0.22 -35.90 -26.63
N PRO A 36 -0.40 -34.71 -26.52
CA PRO A 36 0.37 -33.49 -26.41
C PRO A 36 1.13 -33.52 -25.08
N THR A 37 2.44 -33.35 -25.14
CA THR A 37 3.28 -33.03 -23.99
C THR A 37 2.74 -31.78 -23.33
N PRO A 38 2.65 -31.73 -21.97
CA PRO A 38 2.26 -30.50 -21.29
C PRO A 38 3.27 -29.42 -21.68
N ALA A 39 2.77 -28.30 -22.20
CA ALA A 39 3.56 -27.10 -22.41
C ALA A 39 4.25 -26.77 -21.08
N GLY A 40 5.55 -26.55 -21.13
CA GLY A 40 6.32 -26.15 -19.96
C GLY A 40 5.64 -24.98 -19.28
N ALA A 41 5.52 -25.05 -17.95
CA ALA A 41 5.14 -23.93 -17.13
C ALA A 41 6.04 -22.76 -17.54
N ALA A 42 5.43 -21.67 -18.00
CA ALA A 42 6.16 -20.44 -18.19
C ALA A 42 6.72 -20.07 -16.81
N GLU A 43 8.04 -20.07 -16.69
CA GLU A 43 8.71 -19.43 -15.56
C GLU A 43 8.21 -17.99 -15.56
N GLY A 44 7.51 -17.59 -14.50
CA GLY A 44 7.16 -16.20 -14.27
C GLY A 44 8.44 -15.37 -14.22
N PRO A 45 8.42 -14.10 -14.62
CA PRO A 45 9.60 -13.26 -14.62
C PRO A 45 10.23 -13.28 -13.23
N ALA A 46 11.55 -13.43 -13.19
CA ALA A 46 12.33 -13.31 -11.96
C ALA A 46 12.05 -11.95 -11.30
N PRO A 47 12.08 -11.87 -9.96
CA PRO A 47 11.65 -10.66 -9.22
C PRO A 47 12.48 -9.38 -9.46
N ASP A 48 13.49 -9.39 -10.34
CA ASP A 48 14.52 -8.35 -10.45
C ASP A 48 14.51 -7.49 -11.72
N GLU A 49 13.49 -7.58 -12.56
CA GLU A 49 13.26 -6.54 -13.55
C GLU A 49 12.07 -5.69 -13.12
N ALA A 50 12.35 -4.59 -12.39
CA ALA A 50 11.44 -3.45 -12.40
C ALA A 50 11.15 -3.16 -13.88
N ALA A 51 9.91 -3.40 -14.31
CA ALA A 51 9.52 -3.17 -15.69
C ALA A 51 9.93 -1.74 -16.02
N SER A 52 10.78 -1.55 -17.03
CA SER A 52 11.20 -0.23 -17.47
C SER A 52 9.95 0.60 -17.74
N GLY A 53 9.76 1.71 -17.02
CA GLY A 53 8.58 2.55 -17.12
C GLY A 53 7.54 2.42 -15.99
N GLN A 54 7.86 1.74 -14.89
CA GLN A 54 7.02 1.74 -13.68
C GLN A 54 7.79 2.27 -12.47
N ALA A 55 7.10 3.03 -11.61
CA ALA A 55 7.64 3.45 -10.32
C ALA A 55 6.53 3.55 -9.26
N MET A 56 6.84 3.11 -8.04
CA MET A 56 5.89 3.07 -6.93
C MET A 56 6.60 3.01 -5.58
N TRP A 57 5.87 3.25 -4.52
CA TRP A 57 6.37 2.98 -3.18
C TRP A 57 6.63 1.47 -3.00
N GLY A 58 7.80 1.11 -2.44
CA GLY A 58 8.25 -0.28 -2.31
C GLY A 58 8.86 -0.85 -3.61
N PHE A 59 9.09 0.00 -4.62
CA PHE A 59 9.77 -0.28 -5.91
C PHE A 59 9.08 -1.29 -6.81
N THR A 60 8.42 -2.30 -6.27
CA THR A 60 7.69 -3.35 -6.98
C THR A 60 6.33 -3.61 -6.33
N PRO A 61 5.38 -4.28 -7.02
CA PRO A 61 4.10 -4.66 -6.41
C PRO A 61 4.23 -5.56 -5.17
N ALA A 62 5.38 -6.22 -4.96
CA ALA A 62 5.68 -7.00 -3.76
C ALA A 62 5.98 -6.14 -2.52
N ARG A 63 6.16 -4.82 -2.68
CA ARG A 63 6.36 -3.82 -1.63
C ARG A 63 7.62 -3.98 -0.77
N ASN A 64 8.61 -4.75 -1.23
CA ASN A 64 9.85 -4.89 -0.50
C ASN A 64 10.73 -3.64 -0.66
N LEU A 65 11.04 -2.97 0.43
CA LEU A 65 11.79 -1.70 0.46
C LEU A 65 13.31 -1.93 0.35
N VAL A 66 13.70 -2.64 -0.71
CA VAL A 66 15.10 -2.94 -1.05
C VAL A 66 15.41 -2.41 -2.42
N SER A 67 16.54 -1.71 -2.55
CA SER A 67 17.00 -1.16 -3.82
C SER A 67 18.40 -1.66 -4.18
N ASN A 68 18.60 -1.93 -5.46
CA ASN A 68 19.91 -2.29 -6.02
C ASN A 68 20.83 -1.09 -6.31
N GLU A 69 20.36 0.13 -6.05
CA GLU A 69 21.16 1.35 -6.21
C GLU A 69 22.44 1.31 -5.38
N ARG A 70 23.51 1.87 -5.94
CA ARG A 70 24.86 1.91 -5.34
C ARG A 70 25.44 3.32 -5.43
N GLY A 71 26.50 3.56 -4.64
CA GLY A 71 27.20 4.86 -4.66
C GLY A 71 26.41 5.99 -4.01
N LEU A 72 25.54 5.66 -3.07
CA LEU A 72 24.80 6.66 -2.30
C LEU A 72 25.77 7.40 -1.36
N ALA A 73 25.52 8.70 -1.11
CA ALA A 73 26.32 9.49 -0.21
C ALA A 73 26.53 8.82 1.15
N ALA A 74 27.76 8.80 1.63
CA ALA A 74 28.09 8.20 2.92
C ALA A 74 27.62 9.07 4.11
N SER A 75 27.52 10.39 3.89
CA SER A 75 27.04 11.35 4.88
C SER A 75 26.53 12.62 4.17
N TRP A 76 25.70 13.39 4.85
CA TRP A 76 25.22 14.68 4.36
C TRP A 76 24.88 15.60 5.53
N ASP A 77 24.74 16.90 5.27
CA ASP A 77 24.35 17.86 6.30
C ASP A 77 23.39 18.92 5.72
N PRO A 78 22.11 18.89 6.08
CA PRO A 78 21.13 19.89 5.65
C PRO A 78 21.45 21.31 6.11
N LYS A 79 22.21 21.50 7.22
CA LYS A 79 22.55 22.82 7.76
C LYS A 79 23.66 23.49 6.96
N THR A 80 24.70 22.74 6.62
CA THR A 80 25.83 23.26 5.82
C THR A 80 25.63 23.14 4.33
N GLY A 81 24.73 22.25 3.88
CA GLY A 81 24.51 21.91 2.48
C GLY A 81 25.47 20.85 1.94
N SER A 82 26.29 20.24 2.79
CA SER A 82 27.21 19.18 2.36
C SER A 82 26.45 18.00 1.78
N ASN A 83 26.80 17.55 0.57
CA ASN A 83 26.17 16.49 -0.21
C ASN A 83 24.65 16.67 -0.46
N ILE A 84 24.14 17.91 -0.34
CA ILE A 84 22.78 18.29 -0.73
C ILE A 84 22.84 18.88 -2.14
N ARG A 85 22.39 18.15 -3.14
CA ARG A 85 22.32 18.67 -4.54
C ARG A 85 21.32 19.81 -4.65
N TRP A 86 20.13 19.60 -4.09
CA TRP A 86 19.06 20.58 -4.03
C TRP A 86 18.07 20.26 -2.91
N ARG A 87 17.25 21.24 -2.59
CA ARG A 87 16.09 21.10 -1.71
C ARG A 87 14.91 21.86 -2.30
N ALA A 88 13.71 21.30 -2.15
CA ALA A 88 12.45 21.91 -2.58
C ALA A 88 11.46 21.96 -1.42
N ALA A 89 10.79 23.11 -1.26
CA ALA A 89 9.74 23.23 -0.25
C ALA A 89 8.53 22.38 -0.66
N LEU A 90 8.04 21.56 0.25
CA LEU A 90 6.76 20.86 0.20
C LEU A 90 5.68 21.65 0.95
N GLY A 91 4.54 21.06 1.24
CA GLY A 91 3.56 21.64 2.14
C GLY A 91 4.02 21.70 3.60
N SER A 92 3.09 21.76 4.53
CA SER A 92 3.38 21.71 5.97
C SER A 92 3.37 20.29 6.54
N GLN A 93 2.80 19.34 5.80
CA GLN A 93 2.72 17.92 6.17
C GLN A 93 2.93 17.05 4.92
N THR A 94 3.79 16.05 5.04
CA THR A 94 4.12 15.11 3.97
C THR A 94 4.26 13.71 4.56
N TYR A 95 3.37 12.80 4.18
CA TYR A 95 3.39 11.38 4.54
C TYR A 95 3.66 10.50 3.32
N ALA A 96 3.36 11.00 2.12
CA ALA A 96 3.64 10.31 0.87
C ALA A 96 5.15 10.29 0.59
N GLY A 97 5.69 9.12 0.28
CA GLY A 97 7.07 8.98 -0.18
C GLY A 97 7.25 9.60 -1.58
N PRO A 98 8.44 10.11 -1.93
CA PRO A 98 8.73 10.53 -3.29
C PRO A 98 8.80 9.32 -4.23
N VAL A 99 8.36 9.50 -5.48
CA VAL A 99 8.53 8.54 -6.58
C VAL A 99 9.31 9.19 -7.69
N ILE A 100 10.35 8.53 -8.17
CA ILE A 100 11.28 9.08 -9.16
C ILE A 100 11.24 8.23 -10.43
N ILE A 101 10.91 8.86 -11.55
CA ILE A 101 10.90 8.25 -12.87
C ILE A 101 11.10 9.31 -13.96
N ASP A 102 11.76 8.96 -15.04
CA ASP A 102 11.95 9.79 -16.25
C ASP A 102 12.41 11.23 -15.96
N GLY A 103 13.37 11.36 -15.01
CA GLY A 103 13.93 12.65 -14.63
C GLY A 103 13.00 13.54 -13.81
N ARG A 104 11.90 13.00 -13.26
CA ARG A 104 10.95 13.74 -12.41
C ARG A 104 10.79 13.07 -11.05
N VAL A 105 10.44 13.89 -10.06
CA VAL A 105 10.08 13.47 -8.70
C VAL A 105 8.65 13.87 -8.43
N PHE A 106 7.83 12.92 -8.02
CA PHE A 106 6.43 13.14 -7.66
C PHE A 106 6.23 12.87 -6.18
N VAL A 107 5.47 13.75 -5.49
CA VAL A 107 5.21 13.61 -4.06
C VAL A 107 3.88 14.22 -3.66
N GLY A 108 3.11 13.48 -2.85
CA GLY A 108 1.86 13.96 -2.24
C GLY A 108 2.12 14.80 -1.00
N THR A 109 1.40 15.91 -0.84
CA THR A 109 1.49 16.82 0.32
C THR A 109 0.25 17.73 0.36
N ASN A 110 0.29 18.83 1.15
CA ASN A 110 -0.69 19.91 1.09
C ASN A 110 -0.11 21.16 0.40
N ASN A 111 -0.94 22.17 0.12
CA ASN A 111 -0.53 23.37 -0.59
C ASN A 111 -0.08 24.54 0.31
N GLN A 112 0.40 24.29 1.52
CA GLN A 112 0.90 25.36 2.41
C GLN A 112 2.09 26.13 1.81
N SER A 113 2.94 25.49 1.01
CA SER A 113 3.90 26.16 0.12
C SER A 113 3.24 26.48 -1.21
N LEU A 114 2.46 27.54 -1.25
CA LEU A 114 1.63 27.91 -2.39
C LEU A 114 2.43 28.06 -3.68
N ARG A 115 2.16 27.26 -4.70
CA ARG A 115 2.78 27.28 -6.04
C ARG A 115 1.86 27.94 -7.08
N ASN A 116 0.56 27.67 -6.98
CA ASN A 116 -0.44 28.29 -7.83
C ASN A 116 -1.24 29.31 -7.01
N PRO A 117 -1.11 30.65 -7.27
CA PRO A 117 -1.79 31.68 -6.50
C PRO A 117 -3.32 31.65 -6.61
N GLU A 118 -3.88 30.96 -7.64
CA GLU A 118 -5.31 30.77 -7.82
C GLU A 118 -5.86 29.62 -6.97
N GLN A 119 -5.00 28.74 -6.47
CA GLN A 119 -5.34 27.54 -5.70
C GLN A 119 -5.13 27.75 -4.18
N THR A 120 -5.72 28.79 -3.60
CA THR A 120 -5.55 29.14 -2.17
C THR A 120 -6.40 28.27 -1.23
N GLY A 121 -6.13 28.35 0.07
CA GLY A 121 -6.81 27.60 1.13
C GLY A 121 -6.18 26.24 1.41
N ASP A 122 -6.76 25.47 2.31
CA ASP A 122 -6.31 24.10 2.61
C ASP A 122 -6.70 23.16 1.47
N ARG A 123 -5.70 22.50 0.87
CA ARG A 123 -5.88 21.61 -0.28
C ARG A 123 -4.88 20.46 -0.21
N GLY A 124 -5.28 19.31 -0.74
CA GLY A 124 -4.34 18.24 -1.07
C GLY A 124 -3.70 18.49 -2.44
N VAL A 125 -2.41 18.18 -2.56
CA VAL A 125 -1.70 18.31 -3.84
C VAL A 125 -0.77 17.12 -4.06
N VAL A 126 -0.60 16.74 -5.32
CA VAL A 126 0.56 15.98 -5.80
C VAL A 126 1.42 16.96 -6.59
N MET A 127 2.69 17.08 -6.22
CA MET A 127 3.65 17.99 -6.85
C MET A 127 4.64 17.20 -7.69
N ALA A 128 4.99 17.73 -8.86
CA ALA A 128 6.06 17.25 -9.73
C ALA A 128 7.24 18.21 -9.70
N PHE A 129 8.46 17.65 -9.61
CA PHE A 129 9.72 18.40 -9.63
C PHE A 129 10.67 17.78 -10.67
N ASP A 130 11.55 18.61 -11.25
CA ASP A 130 12.68 18.14 -12.03
C ASP A 130 13.71 17.47 -11.11
N ALA A 131 14.07 16.22 -11.39
CA ALA A 131 14.94 15.42 -10.53
C ALA A 131 16.38 15.93 -10.46
N ALA A 132 16.87 16.62 -11.52
CA ALA A 132 18.23 17.13 -11.57
C ALA A 132 18.41 18.43 -10.78
N SER A 133 17.38 19.29 -10.78
CA SER A 133 17.45 20.65 -10.23
C SER A 133 16.55 20.92 -9.02
N GLY A 134 15.54 20.08 -8.77
CA GLY A 134 14.50 20.34 -7.78
C GLY A 134 13.52 21.46 -8.17
N GLN A 135 13.56 21.91 -9.43
CA GLN A 135 12.62 22.91 -9.92
C GLN A 135 11.19 22.33 -9.91
N PHE A 136 10.25 23.08 -9.34
CA PHE A 136 8.84 22.76 -9.42
C PHE A 136 8.35 22.79 -10.87
N LEU A 137 7.61 21.75 -11.27
CA LEU A 137 7.08 21.61 -12.62
C LEU A 137 5.59 21.91 -12.67
N TRP A 138 4.79 21.11 -11.99
CA TRP A 138 3.34 21.24 -11.93
C TRP A 138 2.76 20.59 -10.65
N GLN A 139 1.48 20.81 -10.38
CA GLN A 139 0.74 20.15 -9.32
C GLN A 139 -0.67 19.77 -9.73
N SER A 140 -1.16 18.62 -9.28
CA SER A 140 -2.57 18.27 -9.25
C SER A 140 -3.16 18.68 -7.90
N THR A 141 -4.32 19.37 -7.89
CA THR A 141 -4.83 20.05 -6.69
C THR A 141 -6.27 19.64 -6.37
N HIS A 142 -6.51 19.25 -5.11
CA HIS A 142 -7.81 18.80 -4.62
C HIS A 142 -8.32 19.69 -3.48
N THR A 143 -9.60 20.07 -3.56
CA THR A 143 -10.27 20.80 -2.47
C THR A 143 -10.53 19.87 -1.29
N LYS A 144 -10.71 20.44 -0.10
CA LYS A 144 -11.13 19.67 1.09
C LYS A 144 -12.56 19.19 0.98
N LEU A 145 -12.87 18.05 1.60
CA LEU A 145 -14.23 17.53 1.70
C LEU A 145 -15.07 18.42 2.64
N PRO A 146 -16.35 18.69 2.29
CA PRO A 146 -17.24 19.51 3.13
C PRO A 146 -17.52 18.92 4.52
N ALA A 147 -17.42 17.59 4.67
CA ALA A 147 -17.59 16.90 5.95
C ALA A 147 -16.48 17.24 6.97
N GLY A 148 -15.38 17.85 6.51
CA GLY A 148 -14.29 18.29 7.36
C GLY A 148 -13.50 17.14 7.97
N ARG A 149 -13.05 17.33 9.20
CA ARG A 149 -12.05 16.51 9.90
C ARG A 149 -12.33 15.01 9.84
N VAL A 150 -13.56 14.59 9.97
CA VAL A 150 -13.91 13.16 10.04
C VAL A 150 -13.58 12.38 8.76
N ASN A 151 -13.63 13.03 7.58
CA ASN A 151 -13.34 12.38 6.32
C ASN A 151 -12.08 12.91 5.63
N ASP A 152 -11.63 14.12 6.03
CA ASP A 152 -10.51 14.80 5.38
C ASP A 152 -9.83 15.76 6.39
N TRP A 153 -8.90 15.22 7.17
CA TRP A 153 -8.25 15.94 8.26
C TRP A 153 -7.57 17.22 7.76
N PRO A 154 -7.75 18.34 8.47
CA PRO A 154 -7.19 19.63 8.07
C PRO A 154 -5.67 19.56 7.89
N GLN A 155 -5.18 20.18 6.80
CA GLN A 155 -3.76 20.35 6.48
C GLN A 155 -2.95 19.05 6.24
N GLN A 156 -3.59 17.88 6.13
CA GLN A 156 -2.83 16.64 5.82
C GLN A 156 -2.51 16.52 4.33
N GLY A 157 -3.44 16.91 3.46
CA GLY A 157 -3.25 16.85 2.01
C GLY A 157 -3.33 15.44 1.43
N VAL A 158 -2.60 15.19 0.35
CA VAL A 158 -2.51 13.86 -0.29
C VAL A 158 -1.44 13.05 0.42
N CYS A 159 -1.86 11.98 1.11
CA CYS A 159 -0.97 11.07 1.84
C CYS A 159 -0.59 9.81 1.02
N SER A 160 -1.24 9.58 -0.11
CA SER A 160 -0.96 8.51 -1.05
C SER A 160 0.36 8.74 -1.78
N THR A 161 1.24 7.75 -1.78
CA THR A 161 2.40 7.72 -2.68
C THR A 161 1.93 7.25 -4.05
N PRO A 162 2.22 7.98 -5.13
CA PRO A 162 1.75 7.63 -6.47
C PRO A 162 2.32 6.29 -6.99
N TYR A 163 1.53 5.61 -7.82
CA TYR A 163 1.97 4.58 -8.75
C TYR A 163 2.07 5.21 -10.14
N ILE A 164 3.15 4.96 -10.86
CA ILE A 164 3.39 5.51 -12.20
C ILE A 164 3.70 4.37 -13.16
N GLU A 165 3.07 4.41 -14.34
CA GLU A 165 3.31 3.48 -15.44
C GLU A 165 3.20 4.22 -16.77
N GLY A 166 4.31 4.31 -17.50
CA GLY A 166 4.37 5.10 -18.73
C GLY A 166 4.08 6.57 -18.46
N ASP A 167 3.11 7.12 -19.16
CA ASP A 167 2.63 8.50 -19.06
C ASP A 167 1.53 8.70 -17.99
N ARG A 168 1.18 7.68 -17.22
CA ARG A 168 0.08 7.69 -16.26
C ARG A 168 0.57 7.68 -14.82
N LEU A 169 0.02 8.58 -14.01
CA LEU A 169 0.26 8.67 -12.58
C LEU A 169 -1.06 8.46 -11.82
N TYR A 170 -1.08 7.48 -10.92
CA TYR A 170 -2.26 7.07 -10.15
C TYR A 170 -2.04 7.28 -8.66
N TYR A 171 -3.02 7.83 -7.96
CA TYR A 171 -3.00 8.02 -6.51
C TYR A 171 -4.40 8.11 -5.93
N VAL A 172 -4.51 8.09 -4.60
CA VAL A 172 -5.74 8.37 -3.88
C VAL A 172 -5.67 9.79 -3.34
N SER A 173 -6.63 10.63 -3.73
CA SER A 173 -6.72 12.02 -3.26
C SER A 173 -7.23 12.10 -1.81
N ASN A 174 -7.02 13.25 -1.14
CA ASN A 174 -7.60 13.54 0.16
C ASN A 174 -9.15 13.50 0.17
N ARG A 175 -9.77 13.47 -1.02
CA ARG A 175 -11.21 13.39 -1.20
C ARG A 175 -11.74 11.95 -1.32
N ALA A 176 -10.87 10.96 -1.10
CA ALA A 176 -11.17 9.55 -1.39
C ALA A 176 -11.57 9.31 -2.85
N GLU A 177 -10.90 9.99 -3.77
CA GLU A 177 -10.98 9.73 -5.20
C GLU A 177 -9.74 8.97 -5.64
N VAL A 178 -9.89 7.93 -6.43
CA VAL A 178 -8.78 7.35 -7.17
C VAL A 178 -8.59 8.18 -8.43
N VAL A 179 -7.40 8.72 -8.62
CA VAL A 179 -7.12 9.72 -9.65
C VAL A 179 -6.02 9.22 -10.57
N CYS A 180 -6.22 9.39 -11.87
CA CYS A 180 -5.22 9.21 -12.91
C CYS A 180 -4.96 10.55 -13.59
N VAL A 181 -3.69 10.99 -13.60
CA VAL A 181 -3.25 12.20 -14.31
C VAL A 181 -2.11 11.86 -15.26
N ASP A 182 -1.92 12.70 -16.28
CA ASP A 182 -0.74 12.65 -17.14
C ASP A 182 0.52 13.08 -16.36
N THR A 183 1.66 12.43 -16.61
CA THR A 183 2.93 12.71 -15.91
C THR A 183 3.59 14.02 -16.32
N GLU A 184 3.26 14.57 -17.49
CA GLU A 184 3.72 15.90 -17.97
C GLU A 184 2.83 17.03 -17.42
N GLY A 185 1.56 16.73 -17.06
CA GLY A 185 0.53 17.73 -16.84
C GLY A 185 0.34 18.60 -18.10
N PHE A 186 -0.24 19.78 -17.98
CA PHE A 186 -0.42 20.70 -19.12
C PHE A 186 0.87 21.34 -19.65
N ARG A 187 2.06 20.85 -19.30
CA ARG A 187 3.34 21.46 -19.72
C ARG A 187 3.71 21.16 -21.16
N ASP A 188 3.27 20.05 -21.71
CA ASP A 188 3.48 19.68 -23.11
C ASP A 188 2.52 20.43 -24.06
N GLY A 189 1.45 21.03 -23.52
CA GLY A 189 0.44 21.78 -24.26
C GLY A 189 -0.66 20.93 -24.84
N GLU A 190 -0.72 19.64 -24.43
CA GLU A 190 -1.80 18.71 -24.74
C GLU A 190 -2.80 18.66 -23.58
N ASN A 191 -3.98 18.13 -23.81
CA ASN A 191 -5.01 17.84 -22.81
C ASN A 191 -5.47 16.42 -23.08
N ASP A 192 -4.95 15.51 -22.29
CA ASP A 192 -5.06 14.08 -22.52
C ASP A 192 -6.32 13.47 -21.90
N GLY A 193 -6.74 12.33 -22.49
CA GLY A 193 -7.85 11.56 -21.97
C GLY A 193 -9.23 12.12 -22.36
N PRO A 194 -10.30 11.61 -21.72
CA PRO A 194 -11.68 11.99 -22.02
C PRO A 194 -12.16 13.25 -21.28
N ILE A 195 -11.46 13.69 -20.23
CA ILE A 195 -11.79 14.90 -19.46
C ILE A 195 -11.01 16.05 -20.08
N THR A 196 -11.70 17.06 -20.60
CA THR A 196 -11.08 18.18 -21.30
C THR A 196 -11.61 19.54 -20.84
N ASP A 197 -12.38 19.57 -19.73
CA ASP A 197 -13.03 20.76 -19.18
C ASP A 197 -12.57 21.08 -17.75
N GLU A 198 -11.34 20.72 -17.41
CA GLU A 198 -10.73 21.04 -16.12
C GLU A 198 -10.70 22.56 -15.89
N ARG A 199 -10.92 22.95 -14.64
CA ARG A 199 -10.99 24.37 -14.26
C ARG A 199 -9.63 25.07 -14.31
N ALA A 200 -8.54 24.34 -14.21
CA ALA A 200 -7.18 24.83 -14.21
C ALA A 200 -6.39 24.05 -15.27
N GLN A 201 -5.91 24.75 -16.30
CA GLN A 201 -5.22 24.17 -17.46
C GLN A 201 -3.95 24.98 -17.80
N SER A 202 -3.29 25.53 -16.78
CA SER A 202 -2.02 26.22 -16.99
C SER A 202 -0.85 25.23 -16.95
N ALA A 203 0.30 25.62 -17.46
CA ALA A 203 1.50 24.79 -17.49
C ALA A 203 2.03 24.38 -16.08
N ILE A 204 1.41 24.84 -14.99
CA ILE A 204 1.71 24.42 -13.63
C ILE A 204 0.60 23.59 -12.99
N ASP A 205 -0.40 23.18 -13.75
CA ASP A 205 -1.50 22.33 -13.32
C ASP A 205 -1.33 20.93 -13.88
N GLY A 206 -1.85 19.90 -13.16
CA GLY A 206 -1.89 18.52 -13.61
C GLY A 206 -3.05 18.29 -14.57
N ASP A 207 -2.87 17.46 -15.56
CA ASP A 207 -3.85 17.06 -16.56
C ASP A 207 -4.58 15.79 -16.12
N LEU A 208 -5.90 15.86 -15.94
CA LEU A 208 -6.73 14.80 -15.37
C LEU A 208 -7.25 13.86 -16.47
N ILE A 209 -6.81 12.62 -16.45
CA ILE A 209 -7.29 11.59 -17.39
C ILE A 209 -8.62 11.00 -16.93
N TRP A 210 -8.71 10.57 -15.68
CA TRP A 210 -9.94 10.10 -15.07
C TRP A 210 -9.87 10.17 -13.54
N SER A 211 -11.02 10.16 -12.88
CA SER A 211 -11.15 10.01 -11.43
C SER A 211 -12.34 9.11 -11.08
N TYR A 212 -12.21 8.35 -10.00
CA TYR A 212 -13.26 7.47 -9.46
C TYR A 212 -13.58 7.90 -8.03
N ASP A 213 -14.77 8.45 -7.80
CA ASP A 213 -15.24 8.94 -6.50
C ASP A 213 -15.76 7.76 -5.63
N MET A 214 -14.91 7.27 -4.72
CA MET A 214 -15.28 6.15 -3.84
C MET A 214 -16.41 6.50 -2.86
N ILE A 215 -16.59 7.77 -2.50
CA ILE A 215 -17.70 8.20 -1.65
C ILE A 215 -19.01 8.18 -2.44
N GLY A 216 -19.01 8.80 -3.62
CA GLY A 216 -20.21 8.93 -4.46
C GLY A 216 -20.66 7.61 -5.05
N GLU A 217 -19.71 6.79 -5.54
CA GLU A 217 -20.02 5.55 -6.28
C GLU A 217 -20.21 4.34 -5.34
N LEU A 218 -19.47 4.27 -4.23
CA LEU A 218 -19.42 3.10 -3.35
C LEU A 218 -20.01 3.35 -1.95
N ASN A 219 -20.43 4.59 -1.65
CA ASN A 219 -20.87 4.98 -0.32
C ASN A 219 -19.82 4.74 0.79
N VAL A 220 -18.55 4.87 0.46
CA VAL A 220 -17.43 4.75 1.40
C VAL A 220 -17.48 5.92 2.39
N PHE A 221 -17.16 5.65 3.65
CA PHE A 221 -17.00 6.67 4.68
C PHE A 221 -15.55 6.66 5.18
N PRO A 222 -14.63 7.42 4.57
CA PRO A 222 -13.24 7.44 5.00
C PRO A 222 -13.14 8.01 6.40
N HIS A 223 -12.37 7.34 7.28
CA HIS A 223 -12.10 7.88 8.60
C HIS A 223 -10.82 8.73 8.58
N ASN A 224 -10.94 9.99 8.93
CA ASN A 224 -9.89 11.00 8.98
C ASN A 224 -9.22 11.29 7.61
N LEU A 225 -8.76 10.28 6.90
CA LEU A 225 -7.97 10.39 5.67
C LEU A 225 -8.23 9.21 4.75
N ALA A 226 -8.11 9.44 3.44
CA ALA A 226 -7.88 8.40 2.45
C ALA A 226 -6.39 8.42 2.07
N THR A 227 -5.66 7.31 2.31
CA THR A 227 -4.20 7.31 2.28
C THR A 227 -3.58 6.24 1.38
N CYS A 228 -4.38 5.33 0.83
CA CYS A 228 -3.87 4.18 0.09
C CYS A 228 -2.92 4.58 -1.03
N SER A 229 -1.73 3.99 -1.02
CA SER A 229 -0.79 4.02 -2.14
C SER A 229 -1.11 2.84 -3.06
N PRO A 230 -1.72 3.06 -4.24
CA PRO A 230 -2.21 1.98 -5.10
C PRO A 230 -1.07 1.17 -5.70
N ILE A 231 -1.39 -0.04 -6.19
CA ILE A 231 -0.52 -0.81 -7.09
C ILE A 231 -1.23 -1.16 -8.37
N GLY A 232 -0.49 -1.10 -9.47
CA GLY A 232 -0.91 -1.61 -10.76
C GLY A 232 -0.30 -2.97 -11.04
N VAL A 233 -1.14 -3.92 -11.49
CA VAL A 233 -0.68 -5.22 -12.01
C VAL A 233 -1.52 -5.56 -13.24
N ASP A 234 -0.90 -5.89 -14.34
CA ASP A 234 -1.55 -6.09 -15.63
C ASP A 234 -2.44 -4.87 -15.98
N SER A 235 -3.75 -5.07 -16.20
CA SER A 235 -4.70 -4.00 -16.47
C SER A 235 -5.38 -3.42 -15.21
N LEU A 236 -5.08 -3.95 -14.03
CA LEU A 236 -5.80 -3.63 -12.80
C LEU A 236 -5.01 -2.71 -11.87
N LEU A 237 -5.73 -1.83 -11.19
CA LEU A 237 -5.26 -0.99 -10.11
C LEU A 237 -5.97 -1.41 -8.81
N PHE A 238 -5.21 -1.76 -7.77
CA PHE A 238 -5.74 -2.20 -6.49
C PHE A 238 -5.67 -1.10 -5.45
N VAL A 239 -6.76 -0.90 -4.70
CA VAL A 239 -6.94 0.21 -3.76
C VAL A 239 -7.65 -0.24 -2.49
N ILE A 240 -7.24 0.31 -1.35
CA ILE A 240 -7.98 0.30 -0.08
C ILE A 240 -8.74 1.61 0.02
N THR A 241 -10.05 1.55 0.31
CA THR A 241 -10.94 2.72 0.24
C THR A 241 -10.88 3.64 1.45
N SER A 242 -10.20 3.23 2.53
CA SER A 242 -10.15 3.90 3.83
C SER A 242 -11.48 3.98 4.57
N ASN A 243 -12.48 3.13 4.20
CA ASN A 243 -13.75 3.04 4.92
C ASN A 243 -13.51 2.80 6.41
N GLY A 244 -14.23 3.48 7.31
CA GLY A 244 -13.96 3.43 8.73
C GLY A 244 -15.13 3.87 9.61
N VAL A 245 -14.81 4.31 10.83
CA VAL A 245 -15.78 4.71 11.85
C VAL A 245 -16.15 6.19 11.73
N ASP A 246 -17.22 6.61 12.42
CA ASP A 246 -17.63 8.02 12.54
C ASP A 246 -16.65 8.81 13.45
N GLU A 247 -16.81 10.14 13.50
CA GLU A 247 -15.96 11.02 14.32
C GLU A 247 -16.04 10.68 15.83
N GLY A 248 -17.17 10.19 16.29
CA GLY A 248 -17.39 9.80 17.68
C GLY A 248 -16.84 8.42 18.05
N HIS A 249 -16.38 7.66 17.07
CA HIS A 249 -15.93 6.25 17.20
C HIS A 249 -17.01 5.35 17.84
N VAL A 250 -18.28 5.58 17.49
CA VAL A 250 -19.43 4.85 18.03
C VAL A 250 -20.22 4.08 16.97
N HIS A 251 -19.99 4.38 15.67
CA HIS A 251 -20.64 3.72 14.56
C HIS A 251 -19.65 3.47 13.41
N ILE A 252 -19.94 2.46 12.59
CA ILE A 252 -19.39 2.31 11.24
C ILE A 252 -20.50 2.78 10.29
N PRO A 253 -20.42 4.00 9.73
CA PRO A 253 -21.51 4.57 8.93
C PRO A 253 -21.88 3.76 7.69
N SER A 254 -20.88 3.10 7.09
CA SER A 254 -21.02 2.33 5.86
C SER A 254 -20.41 0.92 5.99
N PRO A 255 -20.98 0.04 6.83
CA PRO A 255 -20.36 -1.26 7.12
C PRO A 255 -20.39 -2.23 5.94
N PHE A 256 -21.23 -1.97 4.93
CA PHE A 256 -21.35 -2.80 3.72
C PHE A 256 -20.68 -2.16 2.49
N ALA A 257 -20.12 -0.95 2.64
CA ALA A 257 -19.32 -0.36 1.58
C ALA A 257 -18.01 -1.15 1.41
N PRO A 258 -17.52 -1.29 0.18
CA PRO A 258 -16.30 -2.04 -0.07
C PRO A 258 -15.09 -1.36 0.57
N SER A 259 -14.23 -2.18 1.20
CA SER A 259 -12.95 -1.74 1.72
C SER A 259 -11.81 -2.00 0.74
N PHE A 260 -11.96 -2.99 -0.14
CA PHE A 260 -10.97 -3.40 -1.13
C PHE A 260 -11.59 -3.40 -2.52
N ILE A 261 -10.93 -2.74 -3.47
CA ILE A 261 -11.41 -2.62 -4.85
C ILE A 261 -10.29 -2.86 -5.86
N ALA A 262 -10.69 -3.27 -7.07
CA ALA A 262 -9.85 -3.25 -8.25
C ALA A 262 -10.54 -2.42 -9.34
N LEU A 263 -9.79 -1.50 -9.94
CA LEU A 263 -10.21 -0.68 -11.05
C LEU A 263 -9.44 -1.08 -12.32
N ASP A 264 -10.03 -0.89 -13.49
CA ASP A 264 -9.28 -0.92 -14.75
C ASP A 264 -8.39 0.33 -14.84
N LYS A 265 -7.09 0.17 -15.02
CA LYS A 265 -6.11 1.27 -15.04
C LYS A 265 -6.39 2.29 -16.14
N ARG A 266 -6.91 1.85 -17.27
CA ARG A 266 -7.11 2.71 -18.44
C ARG A 266 -8.38 3.55 -18.34
N SER A 267 -9.48 2.96 -17.85
CA SER A 267 -10.78 3.62 -17.81
C SER A 267 -11.17 4.16 -16.44
N GLY A 268 -10.56 3.68 -15.35
CA GLY A 268 -10.98 3.96 -13.99
C GLY A 268 -12.25 3.21 -13.57
N GLU A 269 -12.79 2.30 -14.41
CA GLU A 269 -14.00 1.54 -14.11
C GLU A 269 -13.77 0.48 -13.03
N LEU A 270 -14.76 0.28 -12.16
CA LEU A 270 -14.74 -0.76 -11.14
C LEU A 270 -14.82 -2.15 -11.78
N VAL A 271 -13.86 -3.03 -11.45
CA VAL A 271 -13.81 -4.42 -11.94
C VAL A 271 -14.37 -5.38 -10.90
N TRP A 272 -13.93 -5.26 -9.66
CA TRP A 272 -14.47 -6.00 -8.53
C TRP A 272 -14.28 -5.25 -7.21
N GLU A 273 -15.05 -5.66 -6.21
CA GLU A 273 -15.05 -5.07 -4.88
C GLU A 273 -15.22 -6.13 -3.79
N SER A 274 -14.77 -5.81 -2.57
CA SER A 274 -15.00 -6.63 -1.37
C SER A 274 -15.33 -5.75 -0.17
N ALA A 275 -16.44 -6.04 0.50
CA ALA A 275 -16.85 -5.35 1.71
C ALA A 275 -16.17 -5.89 3.00
N ALA A 276 -15.27 -6.90 2.89
CA ALA A 276 -14.47 -7.28 4.06
C ALA A 276 -13.57 -6.10 4.48
N PRO A 277 -13.42 -5.85 5.79
CA PRO A 277 -13.91 -6.54 6.97
C PRO A 277 -15.33 -6.14 7.43
N GLY A 278 -15.98 -5.18 6.82
CA GLY A 278 -17.37 -4.80 7.11
C GLY A 278 -17.58 -4.30 8.54
N GLU A 279 -18.52 -4.90 9.27
CA GLU A 279 -18.83 -4.52 10.66
C GLU A 279 -17.70 -4.81 11.66
N SER A 280 -16.62 -5.48 11.23
CA SER A 280 -15.45 -5.78 12.06
C SER A 280 -14.37 -4.70 12.04
N ILE A 281 -14.53 -3.64 11.25
CA ILE A 281 -13.61 -2.49 11.24
C ILE A 281 -13.45 -1.96 12.66
N LEU A 282 -12.19 -1.78 13.11
CA LEU A 282 -11.90 -1.25 14.45
C LEU A 282 -11.93 0.29 14.48
N HIS A 283 -11.33 0.94 13.47
CA HIS A 283 -11.12 2.38 13.44
C HIS A 283 -11.08 2.87 11.98
N GLY A 284 -9.90 3.02 11.39
CA GLY A 284 -9.71 3.34 9.98
C GLY A 284 -8.99 2.23 9.23
N GLN A 285 -8.84 2.40 7.91
CA GLN A 285 -8.13 1.47 7.04
C GLN A 285 -7.12 2.23 6.19
N TRP A 286 -5.88 2.37 6.68
CA TRP A 286 -4.85 3.25 6.13
C TRP A 286 -3.64 2.49 5.56
N SER A 287 -3.78 1.19 5.35
CA SER A 287 -2.75 0.34 4.76
C SER A 287 -2.77 0.37 3.23
N ASN A 288 -1.86 -0.36 2.62
CA ASN A 288 -1.72 -0.48 1.18
C ASN A 288 -1.75 -1.95 0.74
N PRO A 289 -2.18 -2.25 -0.50
CA PRO A 289 -2.11 -3.59 -1.04
C PRO A 289 -0.67 -3.98 -1.44
N ALA A 290 -0.42 -5.29 -1.47
CA ALA A 290 0.75 -5.90 -2.10
C ALA A 290 0.32 -7.00 -3.07
N TYR A 291 1.20 -7.38 -3.99
CA TYR A 291 0.95 -8.45 -4.93
C TYR A 291 2.16 -9.39 -5.00
N GLY A 292 1.89 -10.67 -5.21
CA GLY A 292 2.93 -11.66 -5.49
C GLY A 292 2.37 -12.97 -5.99
N VAL A 293 3.27 -13.85 -6.43
CA VAL A 293 2.95 -15.22 -6.82
C VAL A 293 3.42 -16.16 -5.72
N ILE A 294 2.48 -16.82 -5.03
CA ILE A 294 2.76 -17.73 -3.92
C ILE A 294 2.31 -19.14 -4.34
N ALA A 295 3.22 -20.10 -4.27
CA ALA A 295 2.98 -21.47 -4.71
C ALA A 295 2.35 -21.56 -6.13
N GLY A 296 2.80 -20.72 -7.05
CA GLY A 296 2.30 -20.65 -8.43
C GLY A 296 0.96 -19.94 -8.60
N THR A 297 0.39 -19.36 -7.54
CA THR A 297 -0.88 -18.64 -7.58
C THR A 297 -0.65 -17.14 -7.41
N ALA A 298 -1.10 -16.34 -8.38
CA ALA A 298 -1.11 -14.87 -8.28
C ALA A 298 -2.11 -14.43 -7.20
N GLN A 299 -1.69 -13.52 -6.33
CA GLN A 299 -2.47 -13.05 -5.18
C GLN A 299 -2.28 -11.55 -4.99
N VAL A 300 -3.37 -10.82 -4.78
CA VAL A 300 -3.34 -9.46 -4.22
C VAL A 300 -3.70 -9.54 -2.74
N ILE A 301 -2.92 -8.90 -1.90
CA ILE A 301 -2.98 -9.04 -0.44
C ILE A 301 -3.37 -7.69 0.15
N PHE A 302 -4.47 -7.67 0.89
CA PHE A 302 -5.02 -6.50 1.56
C PHE A 302 -5.02 -6.68 3.07
N PRO A 303 -4.34 -5.83 3.83
CA PRO A 303 -4.46 -5.81 5.28
C PRO A 303 -5.70 -5.02 5.69
N GLY A 304 -6.48 -5.58 6.60
CA GLY A 304 -7.76 -5.03 7.04
C GLY A 304 -7.67 -4.20 8.32
N GLY A 305 -8.58 -3.24 8.43
CA GLY A 305 -8.79 -2.44 9.64
C GLY A 305 -9.41 -3.21 10.81
N ASP A 306 -9.57 -4.50 10.70
CA ASP A 306 -10.01 -5.43 11.74
C ASP A 306 -8.88 -6.32 12.27
N GLY A 307 -7.67 -6.14 11.73
CA GLY A 307 -6.49 -6.94 12.08
C GLY A 307 -6.40 -8.30 11.39
N TRP A 308 -7.15 -8.49 10.29
CA TRP A 308 -6.99 -9.63 9.38
C TRP A 308 -6.23 -9.23 8.12
N VAL A 309 -5.43 -10.14 7.59
CA VAL A 309 -4.88 -10.06 6.23
C VAL A 309 -5.76 -10.90 5.31
N TYR A 310 -6.12 -10.36 4.16
CA TYR A 310 -6.96 -10.99 3.14
C TYR A 310 -6.20 -11.11 1.84
N ALA A 311 -6.22 -12.28 1.20
CA ALA A 311 -5.66 -12.47 -0.13
C ALA A 311 -6.76 -12.85 -1.13
N PHE A 312 -6.73 -12.20 -2.26
CA PHE A 312 -7.71 -12.39 -3.33
C PHE A 312 -7.03 -12.80 -4.63
N ALA A 313 -7.76 -13.52 -5.48
CA ALA A 313 -7.40 -13.72 -6.87
C ALA A 313 -7.48 -12.36 -7.60
N PRO A 314 -6.39 -11.85 -8.21
CA PRO A 314 -6.36 -10.48 -8.73
C PRO A 314 -7.44 -10.19 -9.78
N ALA A 315 -7.71 -11.13 -10.67
CA ALA A 315 -8.64 -10.93 -11.78
C ALA A 315 -10.12 -10.99 -11.38
N SER A 316 -10.49 -11.70 -10.30
CA SER A 316 -11.89 -11.97 -9.95
C SER A 316 -12.33 -11.42 -8.60
N GLY A 317 -11.40 -11.06 -7.71
CA GLY A 317 -11.73 -10.70 -6.33
C GLY A 317 -12.20 -11.92 -5.49
N GLU A 318 -11.96 -13.15 -5.95
CA GLU A 318 -12.24 -14.35 -5.13
C GLU A 318 -11.31 -14.38 -3.92
N LEU A 319 -11.88 -14.48 -2.71
CA LEU A 319 -11.10 -14.62 -1.48
C LEU A 319 -10.39 -15.99 -1.47
N LEU A 320 -9.07 -15.96 -1.48
CA LEU A 320 -8.23 -17.15 -1.47
C LEU A 320 -7.99 -17.64 -0.05
N TRP A 321 -7.52 -16.74 0.81
CA TRP A 321 -7.30 -17.00 2.23
C TRP A 321 -7.39 -15.71 3.06
N LYS A 322 -7.50 -15.91 4.38
CA LYS A 322 -7.36 -14.84 5.37
C LYS A 322 -6.55 -15.34 6.57
N PHE A 323 -5.89 -14.39 7.25
CA PHE A 323 -5.03 -14.65 8.40
C PHE A 323 -5.30 -13.61 9.50
N ASP A 324 -5.58 -14.05 10.73
CA ASP A 324 -5.74 -13.16 11.88
C ASP A 324 -4.38 -12.78 12.47
N GLY A 325 -4.03 -11.49 12.43
CA GLY A 325 -2.80 -10.95 12.99
C GLY A 325 -2.88 -10.64 14.49
N ASN A 326 -3.90 -11.11 15.19
CA ASN A 326 -4.06 -10.90 16.62
C ASN A 326 -4.12 -12.21 17.40
N PRO A 327 -3.75 -12.20 18.69
CA PRO A 327 -4.01 -13.29 19.60
C PRO A 327 -5.51 -13.60 19.71
N LYS A 328 -5.87 -14.87 19.96
CA LYS A 328 -7.28 -15.31 20.06
C LYS A 328 -8.06 -14.66 21.20
N ASP A 329 -7.37 -14.18 22.22
CA ASP A 329 -7.95 -13.49 23.37
C ASP A 329 -7.98 -11.96 23.20
N ALA A 330 -7.58 -11.45 22.02
CA ALA A 330 -7.67 -10.04 21.71
C ALA A 330 -9.13 -9.57 21.68
N VAL A 331 -9.42 -8.51 22.42
CA VAL A 331 -10.76 -7.95 22.57
C VAL A 331 -10.99 -6.91 21.48
N TRP A 332 -12.04 -7.14 20.68
CA TRP A 332 -12.53 -6.16 19.71
C TRP A 332 -13.42 -5.13 20.43
N GLU A 333 -13.09 -3.86 20.29
CA GLU A 333 -13.95 -2.73 20.66
C GLU A 333 -13.87 -1.67 19.56
N LEU A 334 -15.03 -1.11 19.21
CA LEU A 334 -15.13 -0.09 18.18
C LEU A 334 -14.27 1.15 18.53
N GLY A 335 -13.62 1.72 17.55
CA GLY A 335 -12.67 2.82 17.74
C GLY A 335 -11.34 2.38 18.35
N GLY A 336 -10.99 1.10 18.25
CA GLY A 336 -9.71 0.57 18.71
C GLY A 336 -9.48 0.61 20.22
N ARG A 337 -10.52 0.69 21.02
CA ARG A 337 -10.44 0.80 22.50
C ARG A 337 -10.08 -0.50 23.20
N GLY A 338 -10.24 -1.64 22.52
CA GLY A 338 -9.89 -2.96 23.04
C GLY A 338 -8.40 -3.28 22.92
N THR A 339 -8.08 -4.57 22.97
CA THR A 339 -6.69 -5.05 22.82
C THR A 339 -6.37 -5.55 21.42
N ARG A 340 -7.39 -5.64 20.54
CA ARG A 340 -7.21 -6.02 19.14
C ARG A 340 -6.56 -4.89 18.35
N ASN A 341 -5.56 -5.20 17.56
CA ASN A 341 -4.87 -4.27 16.66
C ASN A 341 -5.46 -4.32 15.25
N ALA A 342 -5.39 -3.20 14.53
CA ALA A 342 -5.63 -3.11 13.09
C ALA A 342 -4.31 -3.20 12.30
N PHE A 343 -4.38 -3.46 11.00
CA PHE A 343 -3.23 -3.30 10.12
C PHE A 343 -3.17 -1.89 9.55
N ILE A 344 -2.01 -1.23 9.72
CA ILE A 344 -1.68 0.03 9.05
C ILE A 344 -0.43 -0.17 8.18
N SER A 345 0.51 -1.02 8.61
CA SER A 345 1.66 -1.41 7.79
C SER A 345 1.23 -2.13 6.51
N THR A 346 2.09 -2.08 5.51
CA THR A 346 1.86 -2.75 4.22
C THR A 346 2.50 -4.14 4.24
N PRO A 347 1.84 -5.18 3.67
CA PRO A 347 2.45 -6.49 3.54
C PRO A 347 3.60 -6.49 2.53
N VAL A 348 4.61 -7.30 2.78
CA VAL A 348 5.71 -7.56 1.84
C VAL A 348 5.65 -9.01 1.39
N VAL A 349 5.70 -9.24 0.08
CA VAL A 349 5.80 -10.59 -0.48
C VAL A 349 7.25 -10.87 -0.84
N SER A 350 7.84 -11.87 -0.22
CA SER A 350 9.22 -12.29 -0.48
C SER A 350 9.35 -13.81 -0.37
N ASP A 351 10.04 -14.44 -1.30
CA ASP A 351 10.29 -15.90 -1.32
C ASP A 351 9.04 -16.76 -1.04
N GLY A 352 7.91 -16.37 -1.66
CA GLY A 352 6.64 -17.09 -1.52
C GLY A 352 5.96 -16.98 -0.15
N LYS A 353 6.40 -16.08 0.70
CA LYS A 353 5.80 -15.76 2.01
C LYS A 353 5.33 -14.32 2.06
N VAL A 354 4.44 -14.02 2.99
CA VAL A 354 3.96 -12.68 3.31
C VAL A 354 4.49 -12.27 4.67
N PHE A 355 5.12 -11.10 4.74
CA PHE A 355 5.63 -10.53 5.98
C PHE A 355 4.88 -9.25 6.30
N ILE A 356 4.40 -9.11 7.54
CA ILE A 356 3.62 -7.95 7.95
C ILE A 356 3.67 -7.74 9.45
N GLY A 357 3.83 -6.48 9.87
CA GLY A 357 3.63 -6.03 11.24
C GLY A 357 2.19 -5.59 11.48
N VAL A 358 1.67 -5.75 12.68
CA VAL A 358 0.34 -5.27 13.07
C VAL A 358 0.43 -4.31 14.24
N GLY A 359 -0.41 -3.30 14.26
CA GLY A 359 -0.48 -2.32 15.33
C GLY A 359 -1.69 -1.41 15.21
N GLN A 360 -1.64 -0.35 15.97
CA GLN A 360 -2.63 0.72 15.93
C GLN A 360 -1.96 2.01 15.46
N ASP A 361 -2.76 3.01 15.14
CA ASP A 361 -2.29 4.36 14.89
C ASP A 361 -1.74 5.02 16.17
N PRO A 362 -1.00 6.15 16.05
CA PRO A 362 -0.38 6.80 17.19
C PRO A 362 -1.38 7.33 18.25
N GLU A 363 -2.65 7.55 17.91
CA GLU A 363 -3.67 7.97 18.87
C GLU A 363 -3.94 6.88 19.93
N HIS A 364 -3.65 5.61 19.62
CA HIS A 364 -3.75 4.49 20.54
C HIS A 364 -2.46 4.24 21.34
N GLY A 365 -1.44 5.07 21.11
CA GLY A 365 -0.15 5.03 21.80
C GLY A 365 0.70 3.80 21.46
N GLU A 366 1.77 3.65 22.21
CA GLU A 366 2.63 2.48 22.18
C GLU A 366 1.88 1.27 22.76
N GLY A 367 2.27 0.08 22.40
CA GLY A 367 1.65 -1.13 22.94
C GLY A 367 2.18 -2.39 22.27
N VAL A 368 1.59 -3.51 22.64
CA VAL A 368 1.96 -4.80 22.07
C VAL A 368 1.58 -4.81 20.59
N GLY A 369 2.56 -5.05 19.73
CA GLY A 369 2.42 -5.33 18.32
C GLY A 369 2.76 -6.79 18.02
N HIS A 370 2.63 -7.15 16.74
CA HIS A 370 2.96 -8.49 16.27
C HIS A 370 3.59 -8.38 14.88
N LEU A 371 4.61 -9.17 14.63
CA LEU A 371 5.26 -9.32 13.33
C LEU A 371 5.16 -10.78 12.90
N TYR A 372 4.70 -11.01 11.68
CA TYR A 372 4.45 -12.34 11.15
C TYR A 372 5.19 -12.62 9.86
N ALA A 373 5.62 -13.88 9.71
CA ALA A 373 5.85 -14.51 8.42
C ALA A 373 4.73 -15.51 8.15
N ILE A 374 4.07 -15.39 7.00
CA ILE A 374 2.85 -16.14 6.66
C ILE A 374 3.10 -16.93 5.37
N ASP A 375 2.83 -18.22 5.38
CA ASP A 375 2.74 -19.06 4.19
C ASP A 375 1.32 -18.96 3.61
N GLY A 376 1.17 -18.20 2.52
CA GLY A 376 -0.10 -18.00 1.82
C GLY A 376 -0.45 -19.08 0.79
N SER A 377 0.13 -20.27 0.86
CA SER A 377 -0.10 -21.35 -0.11
C SER A 377 -1.42 -22.07 0.07
N ALA A 378 -1.98 -22.09 1.30
CA ALA A 378 -3.24 -22.73 1.63
C ALA A 378 -4.47 -21.85 1.34
N ARG A 379 -5.67 -22.36 1.58
CA ARG A 379 -6.95 -21.66 1.32
C ARG A 379 -7.81 -21.56 2.59
N GLY A 380 -8.67 -20.55 2.61
CA GLY A 380 -9.61 -20.30 3.72
C GLY A 380 -8.96 -19.57 4.89
N ASP A 381 -9.35 -19.90 6.12
CA ASP A 381 -8.71 -19.36 7.32
C ASP A 381 -7.40 -20.11 7.59
N ILE A 382 -6.27 -19.43 7.36
CA ILE A 382 -4.93 -20.00 7.51
C ILE A 382 -4.21 -19.51 8.78
N THR A 383 -4.91 -18.92 9.73
CA THR A 383 -4.31 -18.31 10.92
C THR A 383 -3.35 -19.25 11.66
N GLU A 384 -3.73 -20.53 11.81
CA GLU A 384 -2.88 -21.52 12.49
C GLU A 384 -1.91 -22.25 11.53
N SER A 385 -2.40 -22.58 10.33
CA SER A 385 -1.61 -23.37 9.36
C SER A 385 -0.61 -22.55 8.57
N GLY A 386 -0.89 -21.27 8.33
CA GLY A 386 -0.05 -20.38 7.55
C GLY A 386 1.02 -19.63 8.37
N ARG A 387 0.97 -19.69 9.71
CA ARG A 387 1.96 -18.99 10.55
C ARG A 387 3.30 -19.70 10.53
N VAL A 388 4.29 -19.14 9.82
CA VAL A 388 5.66 -19.66 9.79
C VAL A 388 6.38 -19.33 11.10
N TRP A 389 6.39 -18.04 11.45
CA TRP A 389 6.89 -17.56 12.74
C TRP A 389 6.17 -16.27 13.17
N HIS A 390 6.36 -15.88 14.43
CA HIS A 390 5.75 -14.72 15.03
C HIS A 390 6.67 -14.10 16.08
N ALA A 391 6.80 -12.77 16.03
CA ALA A 391 7.39 -11.97 17.09
C ALA A 391 6.34 -11.01 17.66
N GLY A 392 6.24 -10.86 18.97
CA GLY A 392 5.26 -10.00 19.62
C GLY A 392 5.58 -9.83 21.12
N GLY A 393 4.71 -9.18 21.86
CA GLY A 393 4.94 -8.85 23.27
C GLY A 393 6.08 -7.84 23.43
N GLU A 394 7.06 -8.16 24.28
CA GLU A 394 8.26 -7.33 24.47
C GLU A 394 9.27 -7.44 23.31
N ALA A 395 9.05 -8.36 22.38
CA ALA A 395 9.95 -8.55 21.25
C ALA A 395 9.66 -7.60 20.09
N PHE A 396 8.40 -7.12 19.95
CA PHE A 396 7.98 -6.23 18.90
C PHE A 396 6.72 -5.45 19.33
N HIS A 397 6.70 -4.12 19.14
CA HIS A 397 5.60 -3.26 19.53
C HIS A 397 4.73 -2.87 18.33
N ARG A 398 3.66 -2.08 18.59
CA ARG A 398 2.77 -1.56 17.55
C ARG A 398 3.54 -0.83 16.46
N THR A 399 3.17 -1.08 15.22
CA THR A 399 3.88 -0.50 14.09
C THR A 399 2.94 0.01 12.99
N LEU A 400 3.38 1.06 12.31
CA LEU A 400 2.90 1.53 11.01
C LEU A 400 3.86 1.13 9.90
N SER A 401 5.10 0.77 10.27
CA SER A 401 6.21 0.55 9.35
C SER A 401 6.05 -0.77 8.60
N THR A 402 6.45 -0.74 7.35
CA THR A 402 6.59 -1.92 6.49
C THR A 402 8.01 -2.45 6.60
N VAL A 403 8.17 -3.77 6.52
CA VAL A 403 9.48 -4.41 6.63
C VAL A 403 10.29 -4.28 5.34
N ALA A 404 11.62 -4.40 5.46
CA ALA A 404 12.53 -4.55 4.32
C ALA A 404 13.31 -5.86 4.47
N ILE A 405 13.39 -6.66 3.39
CA ILE A 405 13.96 -8.00 3.43
C ILE A 405 15.08 -8.11 2.40
N ALA A 406 16.30 -8.33 2.88
CA ALA A 406 17.49 -8.49 2.04
C ALA A 406 18.47 -9.50 2.64
N ASP A 407 19.12 -10.30 1.82
CA ASP A 407 20.22 -11.20 2.19
C ASP A 407 19.88 -12.12 3.39
N GLY A 408 18.65 -12.63 3.46
CA GLY A 408 18.19 -13.49 4.55
C GLY A 408 17.87 -12.77 5.86
N LEU A 409 17.85 -11.43 5.85
CA LEU A 409 17.56 -10.58 6.99
C LEU A 409 16.28 -9.77 6.77
N LEU A 410 15.51 -9.58 7.83
CA LEU A 410 14.32 -8.76 7.85
C LEU A 410 14.56 -7.57 8.80
N TYR A 411 14.39 -6.36 8.28
CA TYR A 411 14.47 -5.13 9.05
C TYR A 411 13.06 -4.58 9.27
N ALA A 412 12.72 -4.28 10.51
CA ALA A 412 11.42 -3.76 10.93
C ALA A 412 11.62 -2.58 11.88
N ALA A 413 10.60 -1.73 12.00
CA ALA A 413 10.58 -0.64 12.97
C ALA A 413 9.20 -0.53 13.63
N ASP A 414 9.12 0.13 14.78
CA ASP A 414 7.87 0.33 15.52
C ASP A 414 7.66 1.77 16.02
N LEU A 415 6.47 2.03 16.56
CA LEU A 415 6.10 3.34 17.09
C LEU A 415 6.82 3.73 18.39
N SER A 416 7.40 2.76 19.10
CA SER A 416 8.23 3.04 20.29
C SER A 416 9.63 3.55 19.91
N GLY A 417 9.95 3.62 18.60
CA GLY A 417 11.23 4.11 18.11
C GLY A 417 12.31 3.04 17.96
N PHE A 418 11.94 1.78 18.01
CA PHE A 418 12.92 0.70 17.84
C PHE A 418 13.01 0.22 16.40
N VAL A 419 14.23 -0.02 15.93
CA VAL A 419 14.55 -0.71 14.68
C VAL A 419 15.14 -2.07 14.99
N TYR A 420 14.70 -3.08 14.29
CA TYR A 420 15.06 -4.46 14.52
C TYR A 420 15.68 -5.11 13.30
N CYS A 421 16.57 -6.09 13.54
CA CYS A 421 16.99 -7.05 12.54
C CYS A 421 16.64 -8.46 13.01
N PHE A 422 15.92 -9.19 12.15
CA PHE A 422 15.55 -10.58 12.38
C PHE A 422 16.13 -11.48 11.29
N ASP A 423 16.32 -12.75 11.59
CA ASP A 423 16.49 -13.79 10.60
C ASP A 423 15.14 -14.00 9.88
N VAL A 424 15.12 -13.94 8.57
CA VAL A 424 13.88 -13.99 7.78
C VAL A 424 13.17 -15.34 7.85
N GLU A 425 13.92 -16.44 8.03
CA GLU A 425 13.35 -17.80 8.05
C GLU A 425 12.86 -18.20 9.42
N SER A 426 13.58 -17.84 10.49
CA SER A 426 13.29 -18.28 11.86
C SER A 426 12.59 -17.23 12.72
N GLY A 427 12.68 -15.94 12.37
CA GLY A 427 12.22 -14.84 13.20
C GLY A 427 13.13 -14.61 14.43
N GLU A 428 14.35 -15.18 14.47
CA GLU A 428 15.34 -14.91 15.52
C GLU A 428 15.81 -13.45 15.42
N LYS A 429 15.74 -12.72 16.53
CA LYS A 429 16.15 -11.31 16.59
C LYS A 429 17.66 -11.22 16.81
N TYR A 430 18.39 -10.59 15.89
CA TYR A 430 19.82 -10.37 16.00
C TYR A 430 20.15 -9.13 16.81
N TRP A 431 19.46 -8.00 16.56
CA TRP A 431 19.71 -6.76 17.28
C TRP A 431 18.48 -5.84 17.31
N THR A 432 18.57 -4.84 18.18
CA THR A 432 17.62 -3.74 18.32
C THR A 432 18.41 -2.44 18.38
N TYR A 433 18.04 -1.42 17.62
CA TYR A 433 18.52 -0.05 17.66
C TYR A 433 17.40 0.85 18.19
N ASP A 434 17.73 1.75 19.13
CA ASP A 434 16.80 2.74 19.69
C ASP A 434 17.06 4.09 19.01
N ALA A 435 16.06 4.61 18.28
CA ALA A 435 16.09 5.91 17.63
C ALA A 435 15.66 7.05 18.57
N PHE A 436 15.18 6.73 19.79
CA PHE A 436 14.71 7.67 20.81
C PHE A 436 13.50 8.54 20.40
N ALA A 437 12.90 8.33 19.24
CA ALA A 437 11.72 8.99 18.76
C ALA A 437 10.84 8.03 17.95
N ALA A 438 9.55 8.28 17.89
CA ALA A 438 8.59 7.41 17.18
C ALA A 438 8.92 7.29 15.68
N ILE A 439 8.82 6.07 15.15
CA ILE A 439 9.08 5.79 13.74
C ILE A 439 7.76 5.54 13.03
N TRP A 440 7.45 6.41 12.06
CA TRP A 440 6.27 6.32 11.18
C TRP A 440 6.63 5.77 9.81
N GLY A 441 7.84 6.08 9.35
CA GLY A 441 8.40 5.62 8.09
C GLY A 441 8.77 4.14 8.13
N SER A 442 9.35 3.67 7.06
CA SER A 442 9.77 2.27 6.91
C SER A 442 11.25 2.21 6.58
N PRO A 443 11.98 1.16 7.02
CA PRO A 443 13.38 1.01 6.68
C PRO A 443 13.56 0.79 5.17
N LEU A 444 14.56 1.46 4.60
CA LEU A 444 15.06 1.20 3.26
C LEU A 444 16.37 0.41 3.37
N VAL A 445 16.52 -0.66 2.61
CA VAL A 445 17.82 -1.32 2.42
C VAL A 445 18.37 -0.98 1.05
N ALA A 446 19.52 -0.31 1.02
CA ALA A 446 20.24 0.03 -0.20
C ALA A 446 21.74 0.15 0.05
N ASP A 447 22.58 -0.20 -0.92
CA ASP A 447 24.03 0.00 -0.88
C ASP A 447 24.70 -0.56 0.41
N GLY A 448 24.21 -1.72 0.89
CA GLY A 448 24.70 -2.36 2.12
C GLY A 448 24.35 -1.64 3.43
N ARG A 449 23.36 -0.74 3.40
CA ARG A 449 22.93 0.09 4.52
C ARG A 449 21.43 0.02 4.73
N VAL A 450 20.99 0.29 5.97
CA VAL A 450 19.59 0.48 6.35
C VAL A 450 19.40 1.95 6.69
N PHE A 451 18.46 2.61 6.02
CA PHE A 451 18.11 4.01 6.25
C PHE A 451 16.74 4.08 6.92
N ILE A 452 16.61 4.87 7.97
CA ILE A 452 15.35 5.06 8.70
C ILE A 452 15.25 6.49 9.22
N GLY A 453 14.08 7.11 9.06
CA GLY A 453 13.77 8.42 9.63
C GLY A 453 12.78 8.32 10.78
N ASP A 454 12.77 9.29 11.67
CA ASP A 454 11.92 9.37 12.84
C ASP A 454 11.13 10.70 12.95
N GLU A 455 10.33 10.82 14.01
CA GLU A 455 9.46 11.97 14.26
C GLU A 455 10.21 13.24 14.70
N ASP A 456 11.38 13.11 15.31
CA ASP A 456 12.24 14.24 15.68
C ASP A 456 13.04 14.79 14.48
N GLY A 457 13.01 14.06 13.37
CA GLY A 457 13.63 14.42 12.09
C GLY A 457 15.05 13.86 11.94
N ASP A 458 15.45 12.94 12.78
CA ASP A 458 16.72 12.25 12.62
C ASP A 458 16.59 11.14 11.56
N VAL A 459 17.64 10.99 10.77
CA VAL A 459 17.81 9.87 9.84
C VAL A 459 19.02 9.09 10.26
N ALA A 460 18.80 7.87 10.76
CA ALA A 460 19.83 6.92 11.09
C ALA A 460 20.20 6.07 9.87
N VAL A 461 21.48 5.85 9.67
CA VAL A 461 22.07 4.97 8.66
C VAL A 461 22.84 3.85 9.36
N LEU A 462 22.26 2.66 9.33
CA LEU A 462 22.85 1.48 9.94
C LEU A 462 23.50 0.61 8.87
N LYS A 463 24.51 -0.15 9.23
CA LYS A 463 25.06 -1.19 8.37
C LYS A 463 24.07 -2.35 8.24
N ALA A 464 23.77 -2.76 7.02
CA ALA A 464 22.99 -3.96 6.81
C ALA A 464 23.79 -5.20 7.21
N GLY A 465 23.25 -6.04 8.12
CA GLY A 465 23.93 -7.22 8.61
C GLY A 465 23.42 -7.72 9.97
N ARG A 466 24.02 -8.82 10.45
CA ARG A 466 23.67 -9.46 11.73
C ARG A 466 24.23 -8.76 12.97
N GLU A 467 25.12 -7.80 12.78
CA GLU A 467 25.71 -7.01 13.87
C GLU A 467 25.23 -5.56 13.76
N LEU A 468 24.83 -4.97 14.89
CA LEU A 468 24.41 -3.58 14.96
C LEU A 468 25.63 -2.65 14.80
N GLU A 469 25.61 -1.80 13.80
CA GLU A 469 26.61 -0.75 13.60
C GLU A 469 25.92 0.51 13.09
N LEU A 470 25.91 1.59 13.86
CA LEU A 470 25.48 2.92 13.42
C LEU A 470 26.62 3.55 12.64
N LEU A 471 26.39 3.78 11.34
CA LEU A 471 27.36 4.40 10.43
C LEU A 471 27.29 5.91 10.45
N PHE A 472 26.06 6.46 10.48
CA PHE A 472 25.82 7.90 10.39
C PHE A 472 24.42 8.23 10.92
N GLU A 473 24.28 9.42 11.48
CA GLU A 473 22.99 9.98 11.91
C GLU A 473 22.97 11.49 11.68
N VAL A 474 21.85 12.02 11.22
CA VAL A 474 21.71 13.45 10.94
C VAL A 474 20.27 13.91 11.05
N ASN A 475 20.06 15.09 11.64
CA ASN A 475 18.74 15.70 11.73
C ASN A 475 18.41 16.51 10.46
N MET A 476 17.27 16.21 9.83
CA MET A 476 16.78 16.83 8.59
C MET A 476 16.06 18.17 8.83
N GLY A 477 15.90 18.60 10.07
CA GLY A 477 15.27 19.87 10.45
C GLY A 477 13.77 19.82 10.67
N SER A 478 13.12 18.72 10.35
CA SER A 478 11.72 18.40 10.67
C SER A 478 11.48 16.91 10.52
N ALA A 479 10.41 16.39 11.14
CA ALA A 479 10.05 14.97 11.14
C ALA A 479 10.19 14.30 9.75
N VAL A 480 10.67 13.07 9.73
CA VAL A 480 10.80 12.24 8.52
C VAL A 480 9.83 11.07 8.63
N TYR A 481 8.61 11.27 8.15
CA TYR A 481 7.55 10.27 8.14
C TYR A 481 7.62 9.33 6.92
N THR A 482 8.44 9.69 5.92
CA THR A 482 8.54 8.93 4.66
C THR A 482 9.72 7.99 4.67
N THR A 483 9.65 6.96 3.83
CA THR A 483 10.82 6.11 3.54
C THR A 483 11.75 6.84 2.57
N PRO A 484 13.07 6.90 2.80
CA PRO A 484 14.04 7.39 1.82
C PRO A 484 13.97 6.57 0.51
N VAL A 485 14.20 7.21 -0.64
CA VAL A 485 14.13 6.56 -1.96
C VAL A 485 15.41 6.83 -2.74
N PRO A 486 16.20 5.82 -3.11
CA PRO A 486 17.37 5.99 -3.94
C PRO A 486 17.01 5.84 -5.43
N LYS A 487 17.61 6.69 -6.26
CA LYS A 487 17.53 6.60 -7.72
C LYS A 487 18.75 7.24 -8.38
N ASP A 488 19.40 6.52 -9.30
CA ASP A 488 20.54 6.99 -10.09
C ASP A 488 21.67 7.61 -9.23
N GLY A 489 22.02 6.94 -8.10
CA GLY A 489 23.05 7.38 -7.15
C GLY A 489 22.63 8.59 -6.27
N VAL A 490 21.38 9.04 -6.35
CA VAL A 490 20.81 10.10 -5.51
C VAL A 490 19.88 9.49 -4.48
N LEU A 491 20.00 9.89 -3.22
CA LEU A 491 19.05 9.55 -2.15
C LEU A 491 18.06 10.70 -1.99
N TYR A 492 16.77 10.42 -2.19
CA TYR A 492 15.70 11.38 -1.99
C TYR A 492 15.05 11.17 -0.63
N ILE A 493 14.95 12.22 0.17
CA ILE A 493 14.30 12.21 1.49
C ILE A 493 13.27 13.32 1.53
N ALA A 494 12.02 12.98 1.78
CA ALA A 494 11.00 13.96 2.10
C ALA A 494 10.84 14.04 3.62
N SER A 495 11.25 15.15 4.22
CA SER A 495 10.83 15.48 5.57
C SER A 495 9.41 16.08 5.54
N ARG A 496 8.84 16.38 6.68
CA ARG A 496 7.48 16.92 6.81
C ARG A 496 7.17 18.06 5.84
N ASN A 497 8.17 18.89 5.50
CA ASN A 497 7.97 20.11 4.70
C ASN A 497 9.03 20.38 3.63
N THR A 498 10.00 19.48 3.46
CA THR A 498 11.11 19.70 2.52
C THR A 498 11.51 18.39 1.85
N LEU A 499 11.62 18.41 0.54
CA LEU A 499 12.21 17.35 -0.27
C LEU A 499 13.69 17.65 -0.50
N PHE A 500 14.54 16.68 -0.19
CA PHE A 500 15.98 16.74 -0.37
C PHE A 500 16.44 15.75 -1.44
N ALA A 501 17.35 16.16 -2.31
CA ALA A 501 18.15 15.27 -3.15
C ALA A 501 19.60 15.28 -2.65
N ILE A 502 20.10 14.11 -2.28
CA ILE A 502 21.36 13.92 -1.59
C ILE A 502 22.27 13.05 -2.45
N ALA A 503 23.43 13.54 -2.78
CA ALA A 503 24.45 12.77 -3.51
C ALA A 503 25.83 13.38 -3.30
N GLU A 504 26.85 12.59 -3.49
CA GLU A 504 28.23 13.09 -3.60
C GLU A 504 28.38 13.97 -4.86
N PRO A 505 29.32 14.93 -4.85
CA PRO A 505 29.56 15.85 -5.99
C PRO A 505 29.95 15.15 -7.28
#